data_fac4fb14c57d6b5fa7f8987fd0fd8cfb
#
_entry.id   fac4fb14c57d6b5fa7f8987fd0fd8cfb
#
_cell.length_a   1.000
_cell.length_b   1.000
_cell.length_c   1.000
_cell.angle_alpha   90.00
_cell.angle_beta   90.00
_cell.angle_gamma   90.00
#
_symmetry.space_group_name_H-M   'P 1'
#
loop_
_entity.id
_entity.type
_entity.pdbx_description
1 polymer ?
#
loop_
_entity_poly.entity_id
_entity_poly.type
_entity_poly.pdbx_seq_one_letter_code
_entity_poly.pdbx_strand_id
1 'polypeptide(L)'
;MKWGEIYRTRDKVSERGHKPGFYVVVSRDFIAGNDDVATVVCAPVYSEILGLRTEVAVGPEEGLPRQSAVSCDFLMLMFKSKLTGFVASLPGGKQRELQRALMNALQLES
;
A
#
# COMPACT_ATOMS: atom_id res chain seq x y z
N MET A 1 5.93 -4.66 -11.02
CA MET A 1 5.37 -3.92 -9.85
C MET A 1 6.38 -2.90 -9.38
N LYS A 2 5.91 -1.76 -8.95
CA LYS A 2 6.78 -0.64 -8.54
C LYS A 2 6.32 -0.03 -7.23
N TRP A 3 7.23 0.62 -6.54
CA TRP A 3 6.95 1.38 -5.33
C TRP A 3 5.85 2.42 -5.59
N GLY A 4 4.86 2.48 -4.69
CA GLY A 4 3.76 3.44 -4.80
C GLY A 4 2.61 3.00 -5.68
N GLU A 5 2.65 1.80 -6.24
CA GLU A 5 1.52 1.26 -6.98
C GLU A 5 0.49 0.67 -6.03
N ILE A 6 -0.79 0.86 -6.39
CA ILE A 6 -1.92 0.32 -5.64
C ILE A 6 -2.44 -0.91 -6.35
N TYR A 7 -2.61 -1.98 -5.60
CA TYR A 7 -3.17 -3.23 -6.10
C TYR A 7 -4.37 -3.66 -5.28
N ARG A 8 -5.27 -4.37 -5.93
CA ARG A 8 -6.43 -4.97 -5.27
C ARG A 8 -6.24 -6.47 -5.19
N THR A 9 -6.64 -7.06 -4.07
CA THR A 9 -6.74 -8.50 -3.94
C THR A 9 -8.18 -8.92 -4.22
N ARG A 10 -8.37 -10.05 -4.88
CA ARG A 10 -9.70 -10.61 -5.13
C ARG A 10 -10.15 -11.54 -4.02
N ASP A 11 -9.21 -12.31 -3.51
CA ASP A 11 -9.51 -13.34 -2.55
C ASP A 11 -9.26 -12.83 -1.14
N LYS A 12 -9.96 -13.46 -0.20
CA LYS A 12 -9.66 -13.26 1.20
C LYS A 12 -8.19 -13.61 1.42
N VAL A 13 -7.49 -12.77 2.17
CA VAL A 13 -6.17 -13.12 2.65
C VAL A 13 -6.41 -14.20 3.72
N SER A 14 -6.14 -15.45 3.37
CA SER A 14 -6.55 -16.62 4.15
C SER A 14 -6.11 -16.58 5.61
N GLU A 15 -4.92 -16.02 5.86
CA GLU A 15 -4.37 -15.93 7.21
C GLU A 15 -5.13 -14.99 8.12
N ARG A 16 -5.97 -14.13 7.58
CA ARG A 16 -6.69 -13.11 8.35
C ARG A 16 -8.19 -13.12 8.15
N GLY A 17 -8.70 -13.92 7.20
CA GLY A 17 -10.12 -13.96 6.88
C GLY A 17 -10.65 -12.62 6.37
N HIS A 18 -9.81 -11.74 5.87
CA HIS A 18 -10.21 -10.41 5.42
C HIS A 18 -10.92 -10.46 4.08
N LYS A 19 -11.80 -9.49 3.89
CA LYS A 19 -12.39 -9.20 2.58
C LYS A 19 -11.31 -8.74 1.62
N PRO A 20 -11.55 -8.85 0.30
CA PRO A 20 -10.66 -8.25 -0.68
C PRO A 20 -10.39 -6.78 -0.34
N GLY A 21 -9.15 -6.37 -0.48
CA GLY A 21 -8.74 -5.03 -0.08
C GLY A 21 -7.75 -4.42 -1.04
N PHE A 22 -7.35 -3.21 -0.71
CA PHE A 22 -6.38 -2.45 -1.49
C PHE A 22 -5.09 -2.32 -0.70
N TYR A 23 -3.98 -2.38 -1.42
CA TYR A 23 -2.64 -2.39 -0.83
C TYR A 23 -1.70 -1.56 -1.69
N VAL A 24 -0.81 -0.81 -1.03
CA VAL A 24 0.19 0.01 -1.71
C VAL A 24 1.55 -0.64 -1.55
N VAL A 25 2.26 -0.82 -2.66
CA VAL A 25 3.59 -1.41 -2.66
C VAL A 25 4.57 -0.41 -2.06
N VAL A 26 5.28 -0.84 -1.02
CA VAL A 26 6.29 0.00 -0.36
C VAL A 26 7.67 -0.68 -0.31
N SER A 27 7.85 -1.80 -0.98
CA SER A 27 9.18 -2.33 -1.23
C SER A 27 9.86 -1.52 -2.33
N ARG A 28 11.17 -1.40 -2.23
CA ARG A 28 11.96 -0.73 -3.26
C ARG A 28 11.82 -1.45 -4.60
N ASP A 29 12.04 -0.73 -5.68
CA ASP A 29 11.77 -1.24 -7.04
C ASP A 29 12.58 -2.49 -7.38
N PHE A 30 13.79 -2.62 -6.85
CA PHE A 30 14.60 -3.83 -7.06
C PHE A 30 13.87 -5.09 -6.56
N ILE A 31 13.16 -5.00 -5.45
CA ILE A 31 12.37 -6.12 -4.90
C ILE A 31 11.02 -6.22 -5.60
N ALA A 32 10.32 -5.09 -5.73
CA ALA A 32 8.99 -5.07 -6.31
C ALA A 32 8.99 -5.55 -7.76
N GLY A 33 10.01 -5.17 -8.53
CA GLY A 33 10.12 -5.51 -9.95
C GLY A 33 10.87 -6.79 -10.24
N ASN A 34 11.35 -7.51 -9.23
CA ASN A 34 12.15 -8.71 -9.43
C ASN A 34 11.26 -9.95 -9.37
N ASP A 35 11.09 -10.63 -10.52
CA ASP A 35 10.20 -11.79 -10.61
C ASP A 35 10.72 -12.99 -9.80
N ASP A 36 11.99 -13.01 -9.45
CA ASP A 36 12.55 -14.08 -8.62
C ASP A 36 12.21 -13.90 -7.14
N VAL A 37 11.68 -12.75 -6.75
CA VAL A 37 11.24 -12.48 -5.37
C VAL A 37 9.72 -12.57 -5.33
N ALA A 38 9.21 -13.55 -4.60
CA ALA A 38 7.78 -13.87 -4.59
C ALA A 38 6.95 -12.94 -3.72
N THR A 39 7.57 -12.21 -2.82
CA THR A 39 6.87 -11.39 -1.81
C THR A 39 7.25 -9.92 -1.95
N VAL A 40 6.39 -9.07 -1.37
CA VAL A 40 6.59 -7.62 -1.38
C VAL A 40 5.95 -7.05 -0.12
N VAL A 41 6.54 -5.99 0.43
CA VAL A 41 5.96 -5.29 1.57
C VAL A 41 4.94 -4.30 1.06
N CYS A 42 3.76 -4.30 1.69
CA CYS A 42 2.67 -3.40 1.35
C CYS A 42 2.14 -2.68 2.58
N ALA A 43 1.59 -1.50 2.33
CA ALA A 43 0.80 -0.78 3.32
C ALA A 43 -0.68 -0.98 2.98
N PRO A 44 -1.51 -1.43 3.92
CA PRO A 44 -2.94 -1.63 3.65
C PRO A 44 -3.67 -0.30 3.54
N VAL A 45 -4.77 -0.31 2.81
CA VAL A 45 -5.64 0.85 2.64
C VAL A 45 -6.95 0.56 3.36
N TYR A 46 -7.32 1.42 4.30
CA TYR A 46 -8.54 1.28 5.07
C TYR A 46 -9.48 2.45 4.84
N SER A 47 -10.79 2.18 4.86
CA SER A 47 -11.79 3.25 4.75
C SER A 47 -11.95 4.06 6.04
N GLU A 48 -11.50 3.51 7.17
CA GLU A 48 -11.47 4.26 8.42
C GLU A 48 -10.22 5.15 8.45
N ILE A 49 -10.44 6.45 8.53
CA ILE A 49 -9.37 7.45 8.52
C ILE A 49 -9.23 8.00 9.93
N LEU A 50 -8.06 7.85 10.53
CA LEU A 50 -7.79 8.27 11.90
C LEU A 50 -7.10 9.63 11.97
N GLY A 51 -6.60 10.14 10.85
CA GLY A 51 -5.92 11.44 10.80
C GLY A 51 -4.51 11.41 11.35
N LEU A 52 -3.83 10.25 11.27
CA LEU A 52 -2.49 10.09 11.81
C LEU A 52 -1.44 10.56 10.79
N ARG A 53 -0.27 10.97 11.31
CA ARG A 53 0.88 11.36 10.48
C ARG A 53 1.47 10.18 9.71
N THR A 54 1.06 8.98 10.05
CA THR A 54 1.46 7.73 9.41
C THR A 54 0.47 7.27 8.35
N GLU A 55 -0.53 8.09 8.05
CA GLU A 55 -1.53 7.81 7.04
C GLU A 55 -1.36 8.72 5.84
N VAL A 56 -1.74 8.21 4.66
CA VAL A 56 -1.81 9.01 3.43
C VAL A 56 -3.24 8.94 2.91
N ALA A 57 -3.86 10.10 2.74
CA ALA A 57 -5.22 10.18 2.22
C ALA A 57 -5.23 9.80 0.74
N VAL A 58 -6.11 8.87 0.38
CA VAL A 58 -6.33 8.44 -1.00
C VAL A 58 -7.82 8.25 -1.21
N GLY A 59 -8.25 8.27 -2.46
CA GLY A 59 -9.67 8.15 -2.74
C GLY A 59 -9.97 7.94 -4.22
N PRO A 60 -11.16 8.38 -4.68
CA PRO A 60 -11.56 8.18 -6.07
C PRO A 60 -10.58 8.75 -7.09
N GLU A 61 -9.85 9.81 -6.76
CA GLU A 61 -8.83 10.37 -7.64
C GLU A 61 -7.71 9.39 -7.93
N GLU A 62 -7.45 8.45 -7.01
CA GLU A 62 -6.46 7.40 -7.16
C GLU A 62 -7.07 6.06 -7.59
N GLY A 63 -8.34 6.08 -8.02
CA GLY A 63 -9.00 4.88 -8.51
C GLY A 63 -9.67 4.02 -7.44
N LEU A 64 -9.79 4.52 -6.21
CA LEU A 64 -10.44 3.78 -5.14
C LEU A 64 -11.94 4.07 -5.09
N PRO A 65 -12.75 3.15 -4.54
CA PRO A 65 -14.21 3.36 -4.50
C PRO A 65 -14.65 4.45 -3.54
N ARG A 66 -13.83 4.81 -2.54
CA ARG A 66 -14.19 5.81 -1.54
C ARG A 66 -12.95 6.40 -0.92
N GLN A 67 -13.14 7.51 -0.19
CA GLN A 67 -12.06 8.11 0.59
C GLN A 67 -11.55 7.11 1.61
N SER A 68 -10.23 7.00 1.68
CA SER A 68 -9.53 5.98 2.46
C SER A 68 -8.18 6.53 2.91
N ALA A 69 -7.47 5.74 3.70
CA ALA A 69 -6.12 6.08 4.12
C ALA A 69 -5.19 4.89 3.94
N VAL A 70 -4.03 5.15 3.38
CA VAL A 70 -2.92 4.20 3.39
C VAL A 70 -2.35 4.19 4.80
N SER A 71 -2.32 3.04 5.46
CA SER A 71 -1.88 2.93 6.84
C SER A 71 -0.47 2.38 6.92
N CYS A 72 0.50 3.26 7.18
CA CYS A 72 1.91 2.88 7.20
C CYS A 72 2.33 2.23 8.53
N ASP A 73 1.48 2.28 9.55
CA ASP A 73 1.75 1.60 10.83
C ASP A 73 1.52 0.09 10.76
N PHE A 74 0.84 -0.40 9.72
CA PHE A 74 0.44 -1.80 9.63
C PHE A 74 1.02 -2.47 8.39
N LEU A 75 2.30 -2.22 8.12
CA LEU A 75 2.97 -2.83 6.97
C LEU A 75 2.90 -4.35 7.05
N MET A 76 2.74 -4.99 5.90
CA MET A 76 2.62 -6.44 5.85
C MET A 76 3.35 -7.00 4.65
N LEU A 77 3.86 -8.21 4.82
CA LEU A 77 4.49 -8.96 3.73
C LEU A 77 3.38 -9.70 2.98
N MET A 78 3.34 -9.52 1.67
CA MET A 78 2.33 -10.14 0.83
C MET A 78 2.96 -10.90 -0.32
N PHE A 79 2.34 -12.01 -0.72
CA PHE A 79 2.71 -12.68 -1.96
C PHE A 79 2.26 -11.84 -3.15
N LYS A 80 3.17 -11.59 -4.08
CA LYS A 80 2.85 -10.84 -5.30
C LYS A 80 1.70 -11.48 -6.07
N SER A 81 1.60 -12.82 -6.02
CA SER A 81 0.53 -13.55 -6.69
C SER A 81 -0.87 -13.22 -6.17
N LYS A 82 -0.99 -12.63 -4.98
CA LYS A 82 -2.28 -12.22 -4.42
C LYS A 82 -2.67 -10.81 -4.86
N LEU A 83 -1.73 -10.02 -5.33
CA LEU A 83 -1.97 -8.64 -5.78
C LEU A 83 -2.32 -8.64 -7.26
N THR A 84 -3.54 -9.10 -7.57
CA THR A 84 -3.94 -9.45 -8.94
C THR A 84 -4.54 -8.30 -9.74
N GLY A 85 -5.03 -7.25 -9.09
CA GLY A 85 -5.66 -6.14 -9.79
C GLY A 85 -4.87 -4.85 -9.62
N PHE A 86 -4.20 -4.40 -10.67
CA PHE A 86 -3.58 -3.08 -10.67
C PHE A 86 -4.65 -2.01 -10.65
N VAL A 87 -4.53 -1.04 -9.75
CA VAL A 87 -5.50 0.07 -9.63
C VAL A 87 -4.91 1.36 -10.20
N ALA A 88 -3.77 1.79 -9.66
CA ALA A 88 -3.15 3.05 -10.08
C ALA A 88 -1.76 3.17 -9.50
N SER A 89 -0.96 4.07 -10.06
CA SER A 89 0.27 4.53 -9.44
C SER A 89 -0.02 5.84 -8.72
N LEU A 90 0.48 5.99 -7.51
CA LEU A 90 0.32 7.26 -6.79
C LEU A 90 1.06 8.36 -7.54
N PRO A 91 0.44 9.54 -7.70
CA PRO A 91 1.12 10.69 -8.31
C PRO A 91 2.24 11.21 -7.42
N GLY A 92 3.14 12.01 -7.99
CA GLY A 92 4.35 12.47 -7.30
C GLY A 92 4.11 13.10 -5.94
N GLY A 93 3.06 13.91 -5.80
CA GLY A 93 2.71 14.51 -4.52
C GLY A 93 2.33 13.49 -3.46
N LYS A 94 1.55 12.49 -3.86
CA LYS A 94 1.15 11.39 -2.96
C LYS A 94 2.33 10.47 -2.64
N GLN A 95 3.24 10.28 -3.58
CA GLN A 95 4.45 9.50 -3.32
C GLN A 95 5.31 10.17 -2.25
N ARG A 96 5.42 11.49 -2.28
CA ARG A 96 6.15 12.22 -1.24
C ARG A 96 5.45 12.12 0.12
N GLU A 97 4.13 12.18 0.14
CA GLU A 97 3.37 11.96 1.37
C GLU A 97 3.57 10.55 1.91
N LEU A 98 3.58 9.54 1.03
CA LEU A 98 3.81 8.15 1.40
C LEU A 98 5.21 7.99 2.01
N GLN A 99 6.21 8.57 1.38
CA GLN A 99 7.58 8.51 1.88
C GLN A 99 7.67 9.11 3.29
N ARG A 100 7.07 10.27 3.49
CA ARG A 100 7.06 10.93 4.80
C ARG A 100 6.31 10.11 5.84
N ALA A 101 5.16 9.55 5.48
CA ALA A 101 4.38 8.71 6.38
C ALA A 101 5.15 7.46 6.80
N LEU A 102 5.88 6.84 5.86
CA LEU A 102 6.73 5.68 6.16
C LEU A 102 7.88 6.07 7.10
N MET A 103 8.50 7.22 6.87
CA MET A 103 9.56 7.70 7.76
C MET A 103 9.03 7.91 9.18
N ASN A 104 7.83 8.46 9.30
CA ASN A 104 7.20 8.64 10.61
C ASN A 104 6.86 7.30 11.27
N ALA A 105 6.29 6.38 10.51
CA ALA A 105 5.86 5.08 11.02
C ALA A 105 7.04 4.22 11.49
N LEU A 106 8.17 4.31 10.80
CA LEU A 106 9.36 3.52 11.10
C LEU A 106 10.36 4.30 11.94
N GLN A 107 10.02 5.53 12.34
CA GLN A 107 10.87 6.39 13.16
C GLN A 107 12.24 6.63 12.52
N LEU A 108 12.24 6.88 11.21
CA LEU A 108 13.45 7.11 10.42
C LEU A 108 13.70 8.60 10.21
N GLU A 109 13.57 9.39 11.23
CA GLU A 109 13.82 10.82 11.15
C GLU A 109 15.31 11.11 11.24
N SER A 110 15.72 12.02 10.37
CA SER A 110 17.06 12.57 10.44
C SER A 110 17.12 13.72 11.44
#